data_9d671f98e640a943b4c9de2b8f1d6a80
#
_entry.id   9d671f98e640a943b4c9de2b8f1d6a80
#
_cell.length_a   1.000
_cell.length_b   1.000
_cell.length_c   1.000
_cell.angle_alpha   90.00
_cell.angle_beta   90.00
_cell.angle_gamma   90.00
#
_symmetry.space_group_name_H-M   'P 1'
#
loop_
_entity.id
_entity.type
_entity.pdbx_description
1 polymer ?
#
loop_
_entity_poly.entity_id
_entity_poly.type
_entity_poly.pdbx_seq_one_letter_code
_entity_poly.pdbx_strand_id
1 'polypeptide(L)'
;MCRYAPCRRQVYLYTTSCQWAPPLILNNPRPISVSKPQLQYYNISITSPATRTYSNHTHLYHDTRNLPKPALQLQTRKMSSTSTPLTTPPTPQPDPRYAQLFHDLSTRFAQTSLPPEKWYILAISTIVASPDPERCDQLYLHLINQAPYSTPSARQELIRRLREALFKSIIIVGVCKPIEAILAISKYEREEDKDYTFTRENWQCDQANHDRGLAWLEKLYARNTTGTLDFFRAHQDFGWLSKEITYGLFLSDRGVLDDLDTQMVVLPAIMSQNLKNETHWHIRGTRRLGVCMEDVKVVWECIQRVAGFYGTVLDKVPTVEEVESDV
;
A
#
# COMPACT_ATOMS: atom_id res chain seq x y z
N MET A 1 48.69 -14.72 -15.92
CA MET A 1 48.81 -13.74 -17.02
C MET A 1 47.83 -14.15 -18.11
N CYS A 2 46.62 -13.66 -18.08
CA CYS A 2 45.65 -13.83 -19.19
C CYS A 2 45.27 -12.43 -19.69
N ARG A 3 45.51 -12.18 -20.96
CA ARG A 3 45.33 -10.91 -21.65
C ARG A 3 43.88 -10.74 -22.04
N TYR A 4 43.29 -9.61 -21.70
CA TYR A 4 41.97 -9.15 -22.17
C TYR A 4 42.08 -8.74 -23.66
N ALA A 5 41.19 -9.25 -24.51
CA ALA A 5 40.93 -8.77 -25.84
C ALA A 5 39.66 -7.87 -25.83
N PRO A 6 39.66 -6.72 -26.52
CA PRO A 6 38.51 -5.83 -26.56
C PRO A 6 37.43 -6.31 -27.54
N CYS A 7 36.21 -6.40 -27.09
CA CYS A 7 35.02 -6.69 -27.88
C CYS A 7 34.63 -5.44 -28.70
N ARG A 8 34.69 -5.55 -30.06
CA ARG A 8 34.23 -4.51 -30.98
C ARG A 8 32.73 -4.44 -31.01
N ARG A 9 32.17 -3.27 -30.69
CA ARG A 9 30.74 -2.94 -30.91
C ARG A 9 30.49 -2.81 -32.41
N GLN A 10 29.63 -3.64 -32.97
CA GLN A 10 29.04 -3.47 -34.27
C GLN A 10 27.75 -2.67 -34.15
N VAL A 11 27.74 -1.46 -34.69
CA VAL A 11 26.56 -0.58 -34.74
C VAL A 11 25.82 -0.93 -36.01
N TYR A 12 24.60 -1.50 -35.86
CA TYR A 12 23.67 -1.63 -37.00
C TYR A 12 22.74 -0.41 -37.01
N LEU A 13 22.92 0.42 -38.05
CA LEU A 13 21.99 1.49 -38.38
C LEU A 13 20.84 0.89 -39.20
N TYR A 14 19.67 0.77 -38.63
CA TYR A 14 18.43 0.54 -39.39
C TYR A 14 17.82 1.89 -39.77
N THR A 15 17.91 2.21 -41.06
CA THR A 15 17.16 3.29 -41.69
C THR A 15 15.79 2.74 -42.10
N THR A 16 14.75 3.04 -41.34
CA THR A 16 13.37 2.87 -41.79
C THR A 16 12.88 4.17 -42.42
N SER A 17 12.76 4.15 -43.76
CA SER A 17 12.13 5.21 -44.54
C SER A 17 10.61 5.17 -44.32
N CYS A 18 10.06 6.10 -43.52
CA CYS A 18 8.64 6.41 -43.54
C CYS A 18 8.35 7.34 -44.74
N GLN A 19 7.68 6.83 -45.73
CA GLN A 19 7.10 7.65 -46.83
C GLN A 19 5.88 8.40 -46.30
N TRP A 20 5.98 9.72 -46.26
CA TRP A 20 4.86 10.63 -45.99
C TRP A 20 4.12 10.89 -47.29
N ALA A 21 2.80 10.67 -47.28
CA ALA A 21 1.93 11.15 -48.37
C ALA A 21 1.77 12.67 -48.26
N PRO A 22 1.73 13.41 -49.40
CA PRO A 22 1.64 14.86 -49.38
C PRO A 22 0.24 15.33 -48.97
N PRO A 23 0.12 16.46 -48.28
CA PRO A 23 -1.18 17.04 -47.93
C PRO A 23 -1.86 17.66 -49.14
N LEU A 24 -3.17 17.42 -49.28
CA LEU A 24 -4.06 18.07 -50.25
C LEU A 24 -4.14 19.57 -49.95
N ILE A 25 -3.75 20.39 -50.95
CA ILE A 25 -3.86 21.84 -50.94
C ILE A 25 -5.33 22.18 -51.19
N LEU A 26 -6.04 22.64 -50.15
CA LEU A 26 -7.34 23.34 -50.30
C LEU A 26 -7.10 24.83 -50.31
N ASN A 27 -7.41 25.45 -51.40
CA ASN A 27 -7.36 26.88 -51.66
C ASN A 27 -8.40 27.65 -50.83
N ASN A 28 -7.90 28.70 -50.19
CA ASN A 28 -8.60 29.96 -49.88
C ASN A 28 -9.61 29.97 -48.69
N PRO A 29 -9.25 30.43 -47.51
CA PRO A 29 -10.23 30.88 -46.52
C PRO A 29 -10.38 32.40 -46.55
N ARG A 30 -11.62 32.86 -46.74
CA ARG A 30 -12.01 34.24 -46.41
C ARG A 30 -11.88 34.48 -44.90
N PRO A 31 -11.50 35.63 -44.40
CA PRO A 31 -11.42 35.90 -42.98
C PRO A 31 -12.82 35.98 -42.37
N ILE A 32 -13.10 35.08 -41.44
CA ILE A 32 -14.27 35.16 -40.57
C ILE A 32 -13.88 36.05 -39.39
N SER A 33 -14.55 37.19 -39.28
CA SER A 33 -14.49 38.07 -38.12
C SER A 33 -15.13 37.38 -36.92
N VAL A 34 -14.31 36.93 -35.97
CA VAL A 34 -14.80 36.41 -34.70
C VAL A 34 -14.91 37.55 -33.71
N SER A 35 -16.13 38.02 -33.45
CA SER A 35 -16.42 38.94 -32.36
C SER A 35 -16.16 38.26 -31.01
N LYS A 36 -15.38 38.96 -30.15
CA LYS A 36 -15.11 38.50 -28.78
C LYS A 36 -16.42 38.35 -27.99
N PRO A 37 -16.63 37.24 -27.24
CA PRO A 37 -17.75 37.18 -26.33
C PRO A 37 -17.56 38.17 -25.19
N GLN A 38 -18.53 39.07 -24.99
CA GLN A 38 -18.64 39.91 -23.82
C GLN A 38 -18.99 39.02 -22.62
N LEU A 39 -18.11 38.98 -21.63
CA LEU A 39 -18.41 38.44 -20.32
C LEU A 39 -19.44 39.33 -19.62
N GLN A 40 -20.70 38.89 -19.56
CA GLN A 40 -21.68 39.48 -18.68
C GLN A 40 -21.42 39.03 -17.25
N TYR A 41 -20.95 39.95 -16.41
CA TYR A 41 -20.92 39.75 -14.97
C TYR A 41 -22.33 39.85 -14.41
N TYR A 42 -22.90 38.74 -13.96
CA TYR A 42 -24.09 38.74 -13.13
C TYR A 42 -23.70 39.06 -11.69
N ASN A 43 -24.06 40.28 -11.24
CA ASN A 43 -24.02 40.62 -9.83
C ASN A 43 -25.15 39.87 -9.12
N ILE A 44 -24.81 38.75 -8.46
CA ILE A 44 -25.72 38.10 -7.55
C ILE A 44 -25.60 38.82 -6.21
N SER A 45 -26.56 39.70 -5.92
CA SER A 45 -26.75 40.24 -4.56
C SER A 45 -27.26 39.16 -3.66
N ILE A 46 -26.37 38.64 -2.81
CA ILE A 46 -26.75 37.74 -1.73
C ILE A 46 -27.33 38.60 -0.61
N THR A 47 -28.66 38.65 -0.54
CA THR A 47 -29.35 39.16 0.64
C THR A 47 -29.18 38.16 1.77
N SER A 48 -28.51 38.60 2.82
CA SER A 48 -28.31 37.89 4.06
C SER A 48 -29.64 37.53 4.72
N PRO A 49 -29.90 36.26 5.10
CA PRO A 49 -31.03 35.97 5.96
C PRO A 49 -30.67 36.21 7.41
N ALA A 50 -31.53 36.98 8.03
CA ALA A 50 -31.85 37.18 9.44
C ALA A 50 -30.99 36.45 10.49
N THR A 51 -30.39 37.26 11.34
CA THR A 51 -29.90 36.97 12.69
C THR A 51 -30.81 36.01 13.45
N ARG A 52 -30.34 34.78 13.62
CA ARG A 52 -30.89 33.84 14.60
C ARG A 52 -30.26 34.15 15.96
N THR A 53 -30.99 34.82 16.83
CA THR A 53 -30.65 35.00 18.23
C THR A 53 -30.62 33.63 18.93
N TYR A 54 -29.41 33.20 19.32
CA TYR A 54 -29.23 32.09 20.23
C TYR A 54 -29.54 32.59 21.65
N SER A 55 -30.63 32.08 22.23
CA SER A 55 -30.93 32.23 23.63
C SER A 55 -29.89 31.43 24.43
N ASN A 56 -29.13 32.13 25.26
CA ASN A 56 -28.23 31.53 26.23
C ASN A 56 -29.07 30.86 27.34
N HIS A 57 -29.26 29.56 27.27
CA HIS A 57 -29.65 28.77 28.42
C HIS A 57 -28.41 28.51 29.27
N THR A 58 -28.24 29.33 30.32
CA THR A 58 -27.33 29.05 31.43
C THR A 58 -27.83 27.81 32.15
N HIS A 59 -27.18 26.67 31.94
CA HIS A 59 -27.31 25.51 32.79
C HIS A 59 -26.64 25.83 34.14
N LEU A 60 -27.47 26.04 35.17
CA LEU A 60 -27.06 26.08 36.57
C LEU A 60 -26.44 24.71 36.93
N TYR A 61 -25.13 24.70 37.14
CA TYR A 61 -24.46 23.59 37.80
C TYR A 61 -24.92 23.53 39.25
N HIS A 62 -25.75 22.54 39.59
CA HIS A 62 -26.03 22.21 40.97
C HIS A 62 -24.79 21.58 41.62
N ASP A 63 -24.22 22.29 42.58
CA ASP A 63 -23.14 21.83 43.46
C ASP A 63 -23.66 20.70 44.37
N THR A 64 -23.32 19.46 44.07
CA THR A 64 -23.69 18.27 44.84
C THR A 64 -22.65 17.91 45.91
N ARG A 65 -22.03 18.91 46.58
CA ARG A 65 -20.96 18.67 47.57
C ARG A 65 -21.45 18.21 48.94
N ASN A 66 -22.76 17.97 49.19
CA ASN A 66 -23.23 17.55 50.49
C ASN A 66 -24.26 16.40 50.42
N LEU A 67 -23.78 15.21 50.04
CA LEU A 67 -24.50 13.97 50.32
C LEU A 67 -23.69 13.14 51.31
N PRO A 68 -24.29 12.63 52.41
CA PRO A 68 -23.57 11.80 53.37
C PRO A 68 -23.20 10.47 52.70
N LYS A 69 -21.91 10.10 52.78
CA LYS A 69 -21.40 8.81 52.30
C LYS A 69 -22.01 7.68 53.15
N PRO A 70 -22.62 6.65 52.53
CA PRO A 70 -23.01 5.46 53.28
C PRO A 70 -21.72 4.73 53.73
N ALA A 71 -21.67 4.43 55.04
CA ALA A 71 -20.60 3.65 55.63
C ALA A 71 -20.66 2.20 55.10
N LEU A 72 -19.77 1.88 54.17
CA LEU A 72 -19.56 0.49 53.75
C LEU A 72 -18.76 -0.20 54.86
N GLN A 73 -19.39 -1.07 55.62
CA GLN A 73 -18.68 -2.02 56.47
C GLN A 73 -17.98 -3.05 55.60
N LEU A 74 -16.65 -2.92 55.46
CA LEU A 74 -15.81 -3.95 54.85
C LEU A 74 -15.80 -5.19 55.75
N GLN A 75 -16.59 -6.19 55.44
CA GLN A 75 -16.38 -7.54 55.95
C GLN A 75 -15.12 -8.12 55.25
N THR A 76 -14.02 -8.15 55.96
CA THR A 76 -12.80 -8.85 55.53
C THR A 76 -13.05 -10.36 55.54
N ARG A 77 -13.51 -10.90 54.43
CA ARG A 77 -13.53 -12.35 54.22
C ARG A 77 -12.09 -12.77 53.86
N LYS A 78 -11.42 -13.46 54.80
CA LYS A 78 -10.15 -14.13 54.48
C LYS A 78 -10.40 -15.15 53.38
N MET A 79 -10.09 -14.75 52.13
CA MET A 79 -10.01 -15.70 51.02
C MET A 79 -8.66 -16.42 51.09
N SER A 80 -8.72 -17.71 51.32
CA SER A 80 -7.60 -18.62 51.18
C SER A 80 -7.11 -18.53 49.72
N SER A 81 -5.91 -17.99 49.52
CA SER A 81 -5.28 -17.91 48.21
C SER A 81 -4.71 -19.27 47.81
N THR A 82 -5.51 -20.15 47.26
CA THR A 82 -5.04 -21.19 46.39
C THR A 82 -4.78 -20.54 45.00
N SER A 83 -3.54 -20.12 44.78
CA SER A 83 -3.08 -19.66 43.47
C SER A 83 -2.99 -20.85 42.53
N THR A 84 -4.09 -21.15 41.85
CA THR A 84 -4.03 -21.95 40.63
C THR A 84 -3.19 -21.16 39.64
N PRO A 85 -2.14 -21.76 39.00
CA PRO A 85 -1.40 -21.03 37.95
C PRO A 85 -2.40 -20.61 36.88
N LEU A 86 -2.45 -19.31 36.57
CA LEU A 86 -3.18 -18.80 35.40
C LEU A 86 -2.49 -19.39 34.16
N THR A 87 -2.95 -20.54 33.68
CA THR A 87 -2.53 -21.04 32.38
C THR A 87 -3.06 -20.06 31.34
N THR A 88 -2.16 -19.30 30.71
CA THR A 88 -2.47 -18.46 29.57
C THR A 88 -3.22 -19.31 28.54
N PRO A 89 -4.39 -18.90 28.06
CA PRO A 89 -5.11 -19.67 27.06
C PRO A 89 -4.21 -19.89 25.84
N PRO A 90 -4.28 -21.07 25.20
CA PRO A 90 -3.44 -21.38 24.04
C PRO A 90 -3.70 -20.34 22.94
N THR A 91 -2.64 -19.94 22.23
CA THR A 91 -2.74 -19.04 21.08
C THR A 91 -3.66 -19.67 20.04
N PRO A 92 -4.68 -18.98 19.55
CA PRO A 92 -5.55 -19.49 18.49
C PRO A 92 -4.72 -19.92 17.27
N GLN A 93 -5.12 -21.02 16.65
CA GLN A 93 -4.48 -21.53 15.44
C GLN A 93 -5.20 -20.98 14.20
N PRO A 94 -4.50 -20.78 13.08
CA PRO A 94 -5.15 -20.45 11.81
C PRO A 94 -5.99 -21.63 11.30
N ASP A 95 -6.99 -21.33 10.46
CA ASP A 95 -7.70 -22.38 9.69
C ASP A 95 -6.66 -23.21 8.90
N PRO A 96 -6.75 -24.56 8.93
CA PRO A 96 -5.78 -25.43 8.27
C PRO A 96 -5.55 -25.15 6.78
N ARG A 97 -6.58 -24.66 6.05
CA ARG A 97 -6.45 -24.27 4.63
C ARG A 97 -5.50 -23.08 4.45
N TYR A 98 -5.59 -22.10 5.35
CA TYR A 98 -4.68 -20.95 5.35
C TYR A 98 -3.27 -21.35 5.81
N ALA A 99 -3.18 -22.20 6.84
CA ALA A 99 -1.88 -22.71 7.28
C ALA A 99 -1.13 -23.43 6.15
N GLN A 100 -1.83 -24.24 5.35
CA GLN A 100 -1.25 -24.90 4.18
C GLN A 100 -0.85 -23.91 3.10
N LEU A 101 -1.70 -22.92 2.78
CA LEU A 101 -1.38 -21.85 1.83
C LEU A 101 -0.10 -21.14 2.22
N PHE A 102 0.03 -20.72 3.48
CA PHE A 102 1.18 -19.98 3.96
C PHE A 102 2.45 -20.82 4.03
N HIS A 103 2.33 -22.09 4.36
CA HIS A 103 3.45 -23.04 4.27
C HIS A 103 3.95 -23.17 2.82
N ASP A 104 3.05 -23.34 1.87
CA ASP A 104 3.39 -23.44 0.44
C ASP A 104 4.05 -22.16 -0.07
N LEU A 105 3.52 -20.99 0.30
CA LEU A 105 4.07 -19.69 -0.08
C LEU A 105 5.48 -19.49 0.47
N SER A 106 5.67 -19.72 1.77
CA SER A 106 6.98 -19.58 2.42
C SER A 106 8.02 -20.52 1.83
N THR A 107 7.62 -21.79 1.55
CA THR A 107 8.48 -22.80 0.91
C THR A 107 8.86 -22.39 -0.52
N ARG A 108 7.89 -21.87 -1.30
CA ARG A 108 8.15 -21.42 -2.66
C ARG A 108 9.04 -20.17 -2.68
N PHE A 109 8.74 -19.21 -1.82
CA PHE A 109 9.50 -17.98 -1.69
C PHE A 109 10.95 -18.20 -1.22
N ALA A 110 11.18 -19.21 -0.39
CA ALA A 110 12.52 -19.60 0.06
C ALA A 110 13.45 -20.09 -1.08
N GLN A 111 12.92 -20.29 -2.29
CA GLN A 111 13.73 -20.61 -3.48
C GLN A 111 14.34 -19.35 -4.13
N THR A 112 13.96 -18.15 -3.68
CA THR A 112 14.53 -16.89 -4.16
C THR A 112 15.79 -16.53 -3.39
N SER A 113 16.57 -15.60 -3.95
CA SER A 113 17.67 -14.92 -3.23
C SER A 113 17.21 -13.80 -2.29
N LEU A 114 15.89 -13.54 -2.23
CA LEU A 114 15.32 -12.47 -1.43
C LEU A 114 15.29 -12.82 0.06
N PRO A 115 15.39 -11.81 0.96
CA PRO A 115 15.22 -12.04 2.39
C PRO A 115 13.93 -12.80 2.71
N PRO A 116 14.00 -13.88 3.50
CA PRO A 116 12.88 -14.80 3.66
C PRO A 116 11.63 -14.15 4.25
N GLU A 117 11.80 -13.13 5.11
CA GLU A 117 10.67 -12.44 5.74
C GLU A 117 9.79 -11.63 4.77
N LYS A 118 10.23 -11.43 3.53
CA LYS A 118 9.44 -10.68 2.53
C LYS A 118 8.23 -11.47 2.02
N TRP A 119 8.19 -12.79 2.19
CA TRP A 119 7.05 -13.61 1.76
C TRP A 119 5.73 -13.21 2.43
N TYR A 120 5.76 -12.87 3.73
CA TYR A 120 4.54 -12.51 4.43
C TYR A 120 4.07 -11.08 4.11
N ILE A 121 4.98 -10.18 3.70
CA ILE A 121 4.62 -8.86 3.17
C ILE A 121 3.88 -9.01 1.84
N LEU A 122 4.38 -9.88 0.94
CA LEU A 122 3.68 -10.26 -0.29
C LEU A 122 2.30 -10.87 0.02
N ALA A 123 2.23 -11.80 0.97
CA ALA A 123 1.00 -12.49 1.33
C ALA A 123 -0.07 -11.54 1.86
N ILE A 124 0.26 -10.67 2.84
CA ILE A 124 -0.71 -9.72 3.41
C ILE A 124 -1.22 -8.74 2.35
N SER A 125 -0.34 -8.32 1.44
CA SER A 125 -0.67 -7.36 0.38
C SER A 125 -1.56 -7.97 -0.70
N THR A 126 -1.43 -9.28 -0.95
CA THR A 126 -2.33 -10.03 -1.83
C THR A 126 -3.68 -10.27 -1.17
N ILE A 127 -3.68 -10.67 0.11
CA ILE A 127 -4.91 -10.94 0.88
C ILE A 127 -5.74 -9.67 1.02
N VAL A 128 -5.14 -8.56 1.39
CA VAL A 128 -5.89 -7.28 1.55
C VAL A 128 -6.51 -6.81 0.24
N ALA A 129 -5.93 -7.16 -0.92
CA ALA A 129 -6.51 -6.87 -2.23
C ALA A 129 -7.67 -7.82 -2.59
N SER A 130 -7.77 -9.00 -1.96
CA SER A 130 -8.78 -10.02 -2.20
C SER A 130 -10.20 -9.57 -1.79
N PRO A 131 -11.25 -10.38 -2.05
CA PRO A 131 -12.59 -10.13 -1.54
C PRO A 131 -12.71 -10.15 0.00
N ASP A 132 -11.86 -10.91 0.69
CA ASP A 132 -11.93 -11.17 2.13
C ASP A 132 -10.71 -10.59 2.89
N PRO A 133 -10.55 -9.25 2.95
CA PRO A 133 -9.39 -8.61 3.56
C PRO A 133 -9.23 -8.91 5.05
N GLU A 134 -10.32 -9.22 5.76
CA GLU A 134 -10.29 -9.62 7.17
C GLU A 134 -9.49 -10.91 7.41
N ARG A 135 -9.26 -11.73 6.37
CA ARG A 135 -8.45 -12.94 6.45
C ARG A 135 -6.94 -12.70 6.59
N CYS A 136 -6.53 -11.44 6.64
CA CYS A 136 -5.20 -11.08 7.13
C CYS A 136 -4.97 -11.55 8.58
N ASP A 137 -6.05 -11.77 9.36
CA ASP A 137 -5.98 -12.38 10.69
C ASP A 137 -5.36 -13.78 10.65
N GLN A 138 -5.66 -14.59 9.62
CA GLN A 138 -5.13 -15.93 9.46
C GLN A 138 -3.61 -15.93 9.24
N LEU A 139 -3.10 -14.96 8.50
CA LEU A 139 -1.66 -14.78 8.33
C LEU A 139 -0.99 -14.38 9.66
N TYR A 140 -1.58 -13.45 10.40
CA TYR A 140 -1.08 -13.05 11.72
C TYR A 140 -1.05 -14.26 12.67
N LEU A 141 -2.13 -15.02 12.77
CA LEU A 141 -2.19 -16.24 13.59
C LEU A 141 -1.15 -17.28 13.17
N HIS A 142 -0.95 -17.47 11.87
CA HIS A 142 0.09 -18.38 11.36
C HIS A 142 1.49 -17.96 11.81
N LEU A 143 1.80 -16.66 11.72
CA LEU A 143 3.13 -16.14 12.04
C LEU A 143 3.41 -16.18 13.54
N ILE A 144 2.50 -15.72 14.40
CA ILE A 144 2.72 -15.68 15.85
C ILE A 144 2.85 -17.05 16.51
N ASN A 145 2.46 -18.13 15.83
CA ASN A 145 2.65 -19.49 16.26
C ASN A 145 4.03 -20.07 15.86
N GLN A 146 4.88 -19.31 15.15
CA GLN A 146 6.20 -19.74 14.74
C GLN A 146 7.28 -19.31 15.73
N ALA A 147 8.36 -20.08 15.80
CA ALA A 147 9.48 -19.85 16.73
C ALA A 147 10.09 -18.41 16.69
N PRO A 148 10.26 -17.74 15.53
CA PRO A 148 10.78 -16.38 15.48
C PRO A 148 9.95 -15.36 16.27
N TYR A 149 8.64 -15.60 16.44
CA TYR A 149 7.71 -14.68 17.10
C TYR A 149 7.31 -15.13 18.52
N SER A 150 8.18 -15.87 19.20
CA SER A 150 7.94 -16.39 20.56
C SER A 150 7.92 -15.29 21.64
N THR A 151 8.55 -14.12 21.39
CA THR A 151 8.61 -13.02 22.36
C THR A 151 7.66 -11.88 22.01
N PRO A 152 7.16 -11.11 23.01
CA PRO A 152 6.36 -9.91 22.76
C PRO A 152 7.05 -8.91 21.83
N SER A 153 8.35 -8.65 22.03
CA SER A 153 9.11 -7.70 21.19
C SER A 153 9.14 -8.13 19.73
N ALA A 154 9.31 -9.43 19.43
CA ALA A 154 9.29 -9.94 18.06
C ALA A 154 7.89 -9.81 17.43
N ARG A 155 6.81 -10.00 18.22
CA ARG A 155 5.44 -9.82 17.74
C ARG A 155 5.09 -8.34 17.55
N GLN A 156 5.61 -7.44 18.39
CA GLN A 156 5.49 -5.99 18.17
C GLN A 156 6.20 -5.54 16.89
N GLU A 157 7.37 -6.09 16.59
CA GLU A 157 8.06 -5.82 15.31
C GLU A 157 7.27 -6.37 14.14
N LEU A 158 6.74 -7.58 14.24
CA LEU A 158 5.88 -8.17 13.22
C LEU A 158 4.66 -7.28 12.95
N ILE A 159 3.96 -6.83 14.00
CA ILE A 159 2.76 -6.00 13.81
C ILE A 159 3.09 -4.63 13.20
N ARG A 160 4.25 -4.03 13.51
CA ARG A 160 4.72 -2.81 12.84
C ARG A 160 4.86 -3.03 11.33
N ARG A 161 5.48 -4.14 10.91
CA ARG A 161 5.68 -4.47 9.50
C ARG A 161 4.37 -4.78 8.77
N LEU A 162 3.48 -5.56 9.39
CA LEU A 162 2.16 -5.86 8.81
C LEU A 162 1.30 -4.59 8.70
N ARG A 163 1.27 -3.77 9.75
CA ARG A 163 0.56 -2.47 9.77
C ARG A 163 1.08 -1.53 8.69
N GLU A 164 2.41 -1.45 8.52
CA GLU A 164 3.01 -0.63 7.48
C GLU A 164 2.67 -1.13 6.07
N ALA A 165 2.66 -2.45 5.85
CA ALA A 165 2.23 -3.03 4.58
C ALA A 165 0.76 -2.71 4.27
N LEU A 166 -0.13 -2.86 5.26
CA LEU A 166 -1.54 -2.49 5.13
C LEU A 166 -1.71 -0.98 4.87
N PHE A 167 -0.95 -0.13 5.57
CA PHE A 167 -1.01 1.32 5.36
C PHE A 167 -0.57 1.71 3.94
N LYS A 168 0.55 1.18 3.46
CA LYS A 168 1.03 1.43 2.09
C LYS A 168 0.05 0.92 1.03
N SER A 169 -0.69 -0.15 1.30
CA SER A 169 -1.67 -0.68 0.35
C SER A 169 -2.93 0.18 0.21
N ILE A 170 -3.24 1.10 1.16
CA ILE A 170 -4.43 1.95 1.15
C ILE A 170 -4.61 2.68 -0.18
N ILE A 171 -3.53 3.27 -0.69
CA ILE A 171 -3.58 4.07 -1.93
C ILE A 171 -3.82 3.21 -3.19
N ILE A 172 -3.68 1.90 -3.07
CA ILE A 172 -3.81 0.94 -4.18
C ILE A 172 -5.17 0.24 -4.14
N VAL A 173 -5.61 -0.23 -2.95
CA VAL A 173 -6.81 -1.05 -2.81
C VAL A 173 -7.99 -0.29 -2.17
N GLY A 174 -7.78 0.98 -1.79
CA GLY A 174 -8.73 1.79 -1.05
C GLY A 174 -8.63 1.57 0.46
N VAL A 175 -9.12 2.54 1.25
CA VAL A 175 -8.93 2.60 2.70
C VAL A 175 -9.70 1.52 3.47
N CYS A 176 -10.88 1.12 2.97
CA CYS A 176 -11.77 0.22 3.71
C CYS A 176 -11.16 -1.17 3.93
N LYS A 177 -10.54 -1.76 2.90
CA LYS A 177 -9.94 -3.10 2.99
C LYS A 177 -8.81 -3.19 4.03
N PRO A 178 -7.82 -2.29 4.06
CA PRO A 178 -6.79 -2.29 5.11
C PRO A 178 -7.34 -2.04 6.51
N ILE A 179 -8.43 -1.27 6.66
CA ILE A 179 -9.11 -1.09 7.96
C ILE A 179 -9.72 -2.42 8.42
N GLU A 180 -10.46 -3.12 7.58
CA GLU A 180 -11.00 -4.45 7.91
C GLU A 180 -9.89 -5.43 8.29
N ALA A 181 -8.78 -5.43 7.55
CA ALA A 181 -7.64 -6.29 7.82
C ALA A 181 -7.01 -6.01 9.19
N ILE A 182 -6.70 -4.75 9.50
CA ILE A 182 -6.06 -4.41 10.80
C ILE A 182 -7.00 -4.64 11.98
N LEU A 183 -8.30 -4.36 11.83
CA LEU A 183 -9.29 -4.63 12.87
C LEU A 183 -9.44 -6.14 13.12
N ALA A 184 -9.34 -6.98 12.09
CA ALA A 184 -9.37 -8.43 12.24
C ALA A 184 -8.12 -8.95 12.98
N ILE A 185 -6.93 -8.46 12.64
CA ILE A 185 -5.67 -8.76 13.33
C ILE A 185 -5.74 -8.34 14.80
N SER A 186 -6.22 -7.12 15.09
CA SER A 186 -6.26 -6.56 16.44
C SER A 186 -7.09 -7.39 17.44
N LYS A 187 -8.00 -8.23 16.96
CA LYS A 187 -8.79 -9.16 17.82
C LYS A 187 -7.90 -10.22 18.47
N TYR A 188 -6.74 -10.50 17.89
CA TYR A 188 -5.80 -11.54 18.33
C TYR A 188 -4.53 -10.99 18.96
N GLU A 189 -4.32 -9.66 18.92
CA GLU A 189 -3.20 -9.03 19.60
C GLU A 189 -3.40 -9.10 21.13
N ARG A 190 -2.43 -9.67 21.82
CA ARG A 190 -2.38 -9.64 23.28
C ARG A 190 -1.97 -8.25 23.74
N GLU A 191 -2.24 -7.89 24.99
CA GLU A 191 -1.88 -6.57 25.50
C GLU A 191 -0.37 -6.29 25.43
N GLU A 192 0.44 -7.30 25.71
CA GLU A 192 1.90 -7.22 25.65
C GLU A 192 2.46 -7.15 24.21
N ASP A 193 1.65 -7.47 23.19
CA ASP A 193 2.05 -7.47 21.78
C ASP A 193 1.70 -6.16 21.07
N LYS A 194 0.89 -5.31 21.70
CA LYS A 194 0.46 -4.04 21.12
C LYS A 194 1.63 -3.08 20.95
N ASP A 195 1.71 -2.47 19.78
CA ASP A 195 2.67 -1.46 19.44
C ASP A 195 1.99 -0.11 19.16
N TYR A 196 2.22 0.85 20.04
CA TYR A 196 1.63 2.18 20.00
C TYR A 196 2.48 3.21 19.25
N THR A 197 3.51 2.79 18.52
CA THR A 197 4.35 3.72 17.74
C THR A 197 3.56 4.34 16.59
N PHE A 198 3.82 5.65 16.36
CA PHE A 198 3.22 6.41 15.27
C PHE A 198 4.33 6.98 14.38
N THR A 199 4.64 6.29 13.29
CA THR A 199 5.78 6.64 12.41
C THR A 199 5.54 7.89 11.58
N ARG A 200 4.27 8.30 11.40
CA ARG A 200 3.89 9.44 10.55
C ARG A 200 3.43 10.68 11.32
N GLU A 201 3.73 10.76 12.62
CA GLU A 201 3.30 11.87 13.49
C GLU A 201 3.65 13.26 12.92
N ASN A 202 4.82 13.37 12.28
CA ASN A 202 5.33 14.61 11.72
C ASN A 202 5.34 14.65 10.18
N TRP A 203 4.64 13.73 9.52
CA TRP A 203 4.58 13.71 8.06
C TRP A 203 3.65 14.77 7.51
N GLN A 204 4.17 15.57 6.56
CA GLN A 204 3.46 16.64 5.89
C GLN A 204 3.58 16.48 4.38
N CYS A 205 2.61 16.98 3.62
CA CYS A 205 2.67 17.09 2.16
C CYS A 205 3.43 18.37 1.79
N ASP A 206 4.71 18.42 2.14
CA ASP A 206 5.64 19.55 1.96
C ASP A 206 6.65 19.26 0.84
N GLN A 207 7.64 20.14 0.67
CA GLN A 207 8.69 19.96 -0.34
C GLN A 207 9.51 18.69 -0.11
N ALA A 208 9.79 18.34 1.15
CA ALA A 208 10.52 17.10 1.46
C ALA A 208 9.73 15.85 1.08
N ASN A 209 8.39 15.88 1.23
CA ASN A 209 7.51 14.83 0.73
C ASN A 209 7.55 14.71 -0.79
N HIS A 210 7.47 15.85 -1.50
CA HIS A 210 7.59 15.90 -2.95
C HIS A 210 8.89 15.26 -3.43
N ASP A 211 10.02 15.66 -2.85
CA ASP A 211 11.34 15.19 -3.24
C ASP A 211 11.49 13.68 -3.00
N ARG A 212 11.00 13.17 -1.87
CA ARG A 212 11.00 11.72 -1.60
C ARG A 212 10.11 10.95 -2.57
N GLY A 213 8.92 11.48 -2.85
CA GLY A 213 7.97 10.86 -3.79
C GLY A 213 8.53 10.79 -5.20
N LEU A 214 9.10 11.89 -5.68
CA LEU A 214 9.74 11.96 -7.00
C LEU A 214 10.94 11.03 -7.10
N ALA A 215 11.83 11.01 -6.10
CA ALA A 215 12.98 10.12 -6.06
C ALA A 215 12.58 8.63 -6.10
N TRP A 216 11.51 8.25 -5.38
CA TRP A 216 11.00 6.89 -5.42
C TRP A 216 10.39 6.54 -6.79
N LEU A 217 9.62 7.45 -7.37
CA LEU A 217 9.04 7.30 -8.69
C LEU A 217 10.14 7.15 -9.76
N GLU A 218 11.17 7.99 -9.73
CA GLU A 218 12.31 7.92 -10.64
C GLU A 218 13.09 6.61 -10.51
N LYS A 219 13.24 6.09 -9.30
CA LYS A 219 13.92 4.81 -9.04
C LYS A 219 13.20 3.64 -9.72
N LEU A 220 11.87 3.64 -9.74
CA LEU A 220 11.07 2.57 -10.37
C LEU A 220 10.90 2.75 -11.87
N TYR A 221 10.67 3.99 -12.32
CA TYR A 221 10.34 4.27 -13.72
C TYR A 221 11.58 4.63 -14.58
N ALA A 222 12.66 5.13 -13.96
CA ALA A 222 13.92 5.48 -14.61
C ALA A 222 13.68 6.30 -15.92
N ARG A 223 14.12 5.81 -17.07
CA ARG A 223 13.92 6.44 -18.38
C ARG A 223 12.45 6.67 -18.76
N ASN A 224 11.51 5.96 -18.12
CA ASN A 224 10.08 6.07 -18.42
C ASN A 224 9.37 7.12 -17.54
N THR A 225 10.04 7.74 -16.57
CA THR A 225 9.43 8.67 -15.60
C THR A 225 8.70 9.83 -16.29
N THR A 226 9.37 10.55 -17.18
CA THR A 226 8.77 11.68 -17.90
C THR A 226 7.56 11.23 -18.72
N GLY A 227 7.70 10.15 -19.53
CA GLY A 227 6.59 9.65 -20.33
C GLY A 227 5.39 9.20 -19.49
N THR A 228 5.64 8.58 -18.33
CA THR A 228 4.56 8.19 -17.41
C THR A 228 3.84 9.41 -16.82
N LEU A 229 4.57 10.46 -16.44
CA LEU A 229 3.96 11.71 -15.94
C LEU A 229 3.21 12.46 -17.06
N ASP A 230 3.68 12.39 -18.29
CA ASP A 230 3.03 13.01 -19.46
C ASP A 230 1.66 12.40 -19.77
N PHE A 231 1.38 11.15 -19.38
CA PHE A 231 0.02 10.59 -19.48
C PHE A 231 -1.01 11.41 -18.71
N PHE A 232 -0.58 12.09 -17.64
CA PHE A 232 -1.44 12.93 -16.82
C PHE A 232 -1.47 14.40 -17.24
N ARG A 233 -0.87 14.76 -18.40
CA ARG A 233 -0.77 16.16 -18.83
C ARG A 233 -2.14 16.84 -18.95
N ALA A 234 -3.16 16.12 -19.44
CA ALA A 234 -4.54 16.60 -19.52
C ALA A 234 -5.36 16.30 -18.24
N HIS A 235 -4.77 15.61 -17.25
CA HIS A 235 -5.41 15.17 -16.01
C HIS A 235 -4.47 15.45 -14.82
N GLN A 236 -4.14 16.72 -14.61
CA GLN A 236 -3.07 17.16 -13.71
C GLN A 236 -3.27 16.70 -12.25
N ASP A 237 -4.53 16.54 -11.81
CA ASP A 237 -4.85 16.04 -10.47
C ASP A 237 -4.27 14.63 -10.25
N PHE A 238 -4.25 13.77 -11.30
CA PHE A 238 -3.63 12.45 -11.21
C PHE A 238 -2.09 12.51 -11.16
N GLY A 239 -1.49 13.48 -11.86
CA GLY A 239 -0.05 13.75 -11.75
C GLY A 239 0.34 14.24 -10.35
N TRP A 240 -0.48 15.12 -9.76
CA TRP A 240 -0.32 15.58 -8.38
C TRP A 240 -0.53 14.41 -7.41
N LEU A 241 -1.64 13.67 -7.51
CA LEU A 241 -1.93 12.49 -6.70
C LEU A 241 -0.76 11.49 -6.73
N SER A 242 -0.22 11.23 -7.92
CA SER A 242 0.91 10.30 -8.07
C SER A 242 2.12 10.75 -7.27
N LYS A 243 2.61 11.97 -7.48
CA LYS A 243 3.84 12.47 -6.85
C LYS A 243 3.69 12.71 -5.36
N GLU A 244 2.63 13.46 -4.97
CA GLU A 244 2.51 13.96 -3.59
C GLU A 244 1.90 12.93 -2.65
N ILE A 245 0.88 12.22 -3.11
CA ILE A 245 0.09 11.33 -2.27
C ILE A 245 0.60 9.89 -2.39
N THR A 246 0.56 9.32 -3.60
CA THR A 246 0.90 7.90 -3.80
C THR A 246 2.37 7.64 -3.47
N TYR A 247 3.27 8.25 -4.24
CA TYR A 247 4.71 8.03 -4.08
C TYR A 247 5.29 8.82 -2.91
N GLY A 248 4.74 10.01 -2.59
CA GLY A 248 5.14 10.84 -1.46
C GLY A 248 4.63 10.28 -0.12
N LEU A 249 3.39 10.57 0.25
CA LEU A 249 2.87 10.29 1.59
C LEU A 249 2.74 8.79 1.90
N PHE A 250 2.36 7.94 0.94
CA PHE A 250 2.11 6.53 1.22
C PHE A 250 3.35 5.65 1.01
N LEU A 251 4.07 5.83 -0.10
CA LEU A 251 5.06 4.84 -0.53
C LEU A 251 6.52 5.22 -0.27
N SER A 252 6.84 6.47 0.10
CA SER A 252 8.24 6.90 0.28
C SER A 252 8.83 6.60 1.65
N ASP A 253 8.03 6.24 2.66
CA ASP A 253 8.53 5.94 4.00
C ASP A 253 9.39 4.66 4.02
N ARG A 254 10.57 4.75 4.64
CA ARG A 254 11.53 3.64 4.80
C ARG A 254 11.83 3.33 6.26
N GLY A 255 11.05 3.88 7.19
CA GLY A 255 11.25 3.68 8.61
C GLY A 255 10.99 2.25 9.09
N VAL A 256 10.09 1.52 8.41
CA VAL A 256 9.70 0.15 8.78
C VAL A 256 9.93 -0.83 7.64
N LEU A 257 9.53 -0.47 6.42
CA LEU A 257 9.66 -1.29 5.22
C LEU A 257 10.65 -0.64 4.26
N ASP A 258 11.63 -1.39 3.79
CA ASP A 258 12.60 -0.94 2.79
C ASP A 258 11.98 -0.80 1.38
N ASP A 259 12.81 -0.48 0.38
CA ASP A 259 12.39 -0.34 -1.02
C ASP A 259 11.80 -1.63 -1.57
N LEU A 260 12.43 -2.75 -1.27
CA LEU A 260 12.00 -4.05 -1.75
C LEU A 260 10.76 -4.53 -1.01
N ASP A 261 10.67 -4.34 0.31
CA ASP A 261 9.43 -4.57 1.07
C ASP A 261 8.28 -3.75 0.49
N THR A 262 8.53 -2.46 0.19
CA THR A 262 7.52 -1.58 -0.41
C THR A 262 7.05 -2.12 -1.76
N GLN A 263 7.97 -2.68 -2.56
CA GLN A 263 7.59 -3.30 -3.83
C GLN A 263 6.86 -4.63 -3.63
N MET A 264 7.16 -5.38 -2.55
CA MET A 264 6.39 -6.56 -2.13
C MET A 264 4.99 -6.20 -1.58
N VAL A 265 4.73 -4.94 -1.30
CA VAL A 265 3.37 -4.42 -1.07
C VAL A 265 2.70 -4.06 -2.40
N VAL A 266 3.36 -3.24 -3.20
CA VAL A 266 2.74 -2.58 -4.36
C VAL A 266 2.42 -3.56 -5.49
N LEU A 267 3.40 -4.38 -5.91
CA LEU A 267 3.19 -5.33 -7.01
C LEU A 267 2.08 -6.34 -6.70
N PRO A 268 2.05 -7.01 -5.53
CA PRO A 268 0.96 -7.92 -5.20
C PRO A 268 -0.41 -7.27 -5.14
N ALA A 269 -0.52 -6.09 -4.51
CA ALA A 269 -1.77 -5.37 -4.39
C ALA A 269 -2.35 -4.93 -5.75
N ILE A 270 -1.50 -4.55 -6.70
CA ILE A 270 -1.90 -4.19 -8.08
C ILE A 270 -2.27 -5.44 -8.88
N MET A 271 -1.38 -6.43 -8.90
CA MET A 271 -1.56 -7.64 -9.70
C MET A 271 -2.84 -8.39 -9.32
N SER A 272 -3.15 -8.46 -8.01
CA SER A 272 -4.36 -9.11 -7.50
C SER A 272 -5.68 -8.47 -7.96
N GLN A 273 -5.63 -7.24 -8.49
CA GLN A 273 -6.76 -6.56 -9.10
C GLN A 273 -6.87 -6.82 -10.61
N ASN A 274 -6.00 -7.69 -11.15
CA ASN A 274 -5.97 -8.06 -12.57
C ASN A 274 -5.75 -6.84 -13.50
N LEU A 275 -4.85 -5.90 -13.11
CA LEU A 275 -4.53 -4.66 -13.83
C LEU A 275 -3.30 -4.85 -14.70
N LYS A 276 -3.47 -4.79 -16.02
CA LYS A 276 -2.41 -5.11 -17.00
C LYS A 276 -1.24 -4.13 -16.96
N ASN A 277 -1.53 -2.84 -17.14
CA ASN A 277 -0.49 -1.82 -17.33
C ASN A 277 0.31 -1.58 -16.06
N GLU A 278 -0.38 -1.43 -14.94
CA GLU A 278 0.21 -1.16 -13.64
C GLU A 278 1.05 -2.37 -13.18
N THR A 279 0.57 -3.60 -13.44
CA THR A 279 1.35 -4.82 -13.18
C THR A 279 2.63 -4.85 -14.02
N HIS A 280 2.55 -4.52 -15.32
CA HIS A 280 3.72 -4.42 -16.20
C HIS A 280 4.74 -3.42 -15.64
N TRP A 281 4.30 -2.22 -15.27
CA TRP A 281 5.19 -1.18 -14.74
C TRP A 281 5.87 -1.59 -13.43
N HIS A 282 5.15 -2.30 -12.56
CA HIS A 282 5.69 -2.72 -11.27
C HIS A 282 6.52 -4.01 -11.34
N ILE A 283 6.28 -4.92 -12.27
CA ILE A 283 7.24 -6.00 -12.61
C ILE A 283 8.56 -5.37 -13.07
N ARG A 284 8.51 -4.44 -14.04
CA ARG A 284 9.69 -3.70 -14.53
C ARG A 284 10.39 -2.95 -13.39
N GLY A 285 9.63 -2.25 -12.54
CA GLY A 285 10.19 -1.54 -11.38
C GLY A 285 10.89 -2.48 -10.40
N THR A 286 10.34 -3.66 -10.15
CA THR A 286 10.95 -4.68 -9.29
C THR A 286 12.28 -5.17 -9.88
N ARG A 287 12.33 -5.41 -11.19
CA ARG A 287 13.57 -5.73 -11.92
C ARG A 287 14.62 -4.63 -11.78
N ARG A 288 14.22 -3.37 -11.90
CA ARG A 288 15.10 -2.19 -11.76
C ARG A 288 15.63 -1.97 -10.34
N LEU A 289 14.95 -2.49 -9.33
CA LEU A 289 15.49 -2.56 -7.96
C LEU A 289 16.58 -3.63 -7.78
N GLY A 290 16.93 -4.36 -8.82
CA GLY A 290 18.00 -5.36 -8.82
C GLY A 290 17.54 -6.79 -8.55
N VAL A 291 16.23 -7.03 -8.46
CA VAL A 291 15.70 -8.40 -8.32
C VAL A 291 15.87 -9.15 -9.64
N CYS A 292 16.46 -10.34 -9.64
CA CYS A 292 16.64 -11.12 -10.85
C CYS A 292 15.30 -11.63 -11.43
N MET A 293 15.29 -11.98 -12.71
CA MET A 293 14.07 -12.40 -13.39
C MET A 293 13.46 -13.66 -12.75
N GLU A 294 14.31 -14.59 -12.35
CA GLU A 294 13.92 -15.85 -11.72
C GLU A 294 13.20 -15.62 -10.40
N ASP A 295 13.70 -14.70 -9.57
CA ASP A 295 13.07 -14.33 -8.29
C ASP A 295 11.72 -13.62 -8.52
N VAL A 296 11.64 -12.73 -9.51
CA VAL A 296 10.37 -12.05 -9.86
C VAL A 296 9.33 -13.06 -10.36
N LYS A 297 9.73 -14.12 -11.07
CA LYS A 297 8.81 -15.22 -11.45
C LYS A 297 8.24 -15.92 -10.22
N VAL A 298 9.08 -16.22 -9.23
CA VAL A 298 8.60 -16.82 -7.97
C VAL A 298 7.64 -15.89 -7.24
N VAL A 299 7.96 -14.59 -7.17
CA VAL A 299 7.05 -13.58 -6.61
C VAL A 299 5.70 -13.59 -7.35
N TRP A 300 5.72 -13.57 -8.67
CA TRP A 300 4.54 -13.60 -9.53
C TRP A 300 3.68 -14.86 -9.31
N GLU A 301 4.32 -16.04 -9.24
CA GLU A 301 3.65 -17.31 -8.94
C GLU A 301 3.04 -17.32 -7.54
N CYS A 302 3.72 -16.78 -6.53
CA CYS A 302 3.19 -16.63 -5.18
C CYS A 302 1.92 -15.77 -5.16
N ILE A 303 1.92 -14.64 -5.89
CA ILE A 303 0.74 -13.78 -6.00
C ILE A 303 -0.42 -14.53 -6.65
N GLN A 304 -0.16 -15.22 -7.77
CA GLN A 304 -1.19 -16.05 -8.43
C GLN A 304 -1.77 -17.12 -7.52
N ARG A 305 -0.94 -17.78 -6.71
CA ARG A 305 -1.38 -18.80 -5.78
C ARG A 305 -2.35 -18.24 -4.74
N VAL A 306 -2.05 -17.08 -4.16
CA VAL A 306 -2.97 -16.43 -3.21
C VAL A 306 -4.23 -15.94 -3.93
N ALA A 307 -4.12 -15.29 -5.07
CA ALA A 307 -5.28 -14.82 -5.85
C ALA A 307 -6.20 -15.99 -6.22
N GLY A 308 -5.62 -17.11 -6.70
CA GLY A 308 -6.36 -18.33 -7.02
C GLY A 308 -7.04 -18.98 -5.80
N PHE A 309 -6.43 -18.90 -4.62
CA PHE A 309 -7.05 -19.37 -3.37
C PHE A 309 -8.37 -18.63 -3.06
N TYR A 310 -8.46 -17.34 -3.44
CA TYR A 310 -9.67 -16.52 -3.34
C TYR A 310 -10.54 -16.55 -4.61
N GLY A 311 -10.25 -17.42 -5.56
CA GLY A 311 -11.03 -17.56 -6.81
C GLY A 311 -10.82 -16.40 -7.79
N THR A 312 -9.81 -15.55 -7.59
CA THR A 312 -9.51 -14.45 -8.51
C THR A 312 -8.69 -14.96 -9.70
N VAL A 313 -9.21 -14.74 -10.90
CA VAL A 313 -8.54 -15.09 -12.16
C VAL A 313 -7.71 -13.88 -12.64
N LEU A 314 -6.43 -14.12 -12.90
CA LEU A 314 -5.47 -13.11 -13.35
C LEU A 314 -5.16 -13.28 -14.84
N ASP A 315 -6.15 -13.09 -15.70
CA ASP A 315 -6.08 -13.33 -17.15
C ASP A 315 -5.57 -12.14 -17.97
N LYS A 316 -5.44 -10.95 -17.35
CA LYS A 316 -4.94 -9.74 -18.01
C LYS A 316 -3.51 -9.38 -17.64
N VAL A 317 -2.98 -9.95 -16.55
CA VAL A 317 -1.64 -9.58 -16.09
C VAL A 317 -0.56 -10.16 -17.03
N PRO A 318 0.48 -9.38 -17.35
CA PRO A 318 1.58 -9.87 -18.19
C PRO A 318 2.44 -10.88 -17.42
N THR A 319 3.11 -11.75 -18.16
CA THR A 319 4.17 -12.59 -17.60
C THR A 319 5.44 -11.76 -17.37
N VAL A 320 6.37 -12.30 -16.58
CA VAL A 320 7.64 -11.62 -16.31
C VAL A 320 8.48 -11.53 -17.58
N GLU A 321 8.42 -12.55 -18.45
CA GLU A 321 9.11 -12.61 -19.74
C GLU A 321 8.64 -11.53 -20.71
N GLU A 322 7.35 -11.27 -20.76
CA GLU A 322 6.77 -10.21 -21.61
C GLU A 322 7.25 -8.81 -21.21
N VAL A 323 7.60 -8.62 -19.94
CA VAL A 323 8.08 -7.33 -19.41
C VAL A 323 9.59 -7.15 -19.57
N GLU A 324 10.36 -8.24 -19.64
CA GLU A 324 11.82 -8.22 -19.57
C GLU A 324 12.48 -7.33 -20.66
N SER A 325 11.88 -7.25 -21.84
CA SER A 325 12.38 -6.39 -22.92
C SER A 325 12.29 -4.89 -22.63
N ASP A 326 11.49 -4.49 -21.65
CA ASP A 326 11.27 -3.08 -21.26
C ASP A 326 12.01 -2.68 -19.96
N VAL A 327 12.76 -3.58 -19.34
CA VAL A 327 13.52 -3.36 -18.09
C VAL A 327 14.66 -2.35 -18.22
#